data_080bae19beb0b4f54107aae2d3e3759e
#
_entry.id   080bae19beb0b4f54107aae2d3e3759e
#
_cell.length_a   1.000
_cell.length_b   1.000
_cell.length_c   1.000
_cell.angle_alpha   90.00
_cell.angle_beta   90.00
_cell.angle_gamma   90.00
#
_symmetry.space_group_name_H-M   'P 1'
#
loop_
_entity.id
_entity.type
_entity.pdbx_description
1 polymer ?
#
loop_
_entity_poly.entity_id
_entity_poly.type
_entity_poly.pdbx_seq_one_letter_code
_entity_poly.pdbx_strand_id
1 'polypeptide(L)'
;TVKYVPLATKDTEPILEYINIKDGMDINGETFTLYIGAKDYKDNRIYYDGIEVKLNGKKIQYRWSAKYVGYLLNLQNGINNLEIKLTDNQGRYKVFTYKVKCTYIDQGTVIGTARVSIDAKVIHLGVLLKPKKVDIYYGDSAADVFERAMDGSGFTFTNTGTTGTGFYLESIGRPGILKGWKIDDKLKKEIQEDGLQFNIDPATGNYVYDMDSLSEFDFCQGSGWTYCVNGEFKEYGMSEYKPKDGDNILIRYTLAYGKDIGGYNQSGTSYGIKDKYDITY
;
A
#
# COMPACT_ATOMS: atom_id res chain seq x y z
N THR A 1 44.38 -2.04 -40.29
CA THR A 1 43.45 -1.94 -41.44
C THR A 1 42.38 -0.95 -41.08
N VAL A 2 42.38 0.22 -41.72
CA VAL A 2 41.28 1.20 -41.55
C VAL A 2 40.04 0.62 -42.26
N LYS A 3 38.98 0.28 -41.50
CA LYS A 3 37.72 -0.15 -42.08
C LYS A 3 37.06 1.10 -42.68
N TYR A 4 36.94 1.17 -43.98
CA TYR A 4 36.13 2.18 -44.64
C TYR A 4 34.67 1.98 -44.34
N VAL A 5 34.05 2.93 -43.63
CA VAL A 5 32.59 2.95 -43.40
C VAL A 5 32.01 3.94 -44.39
N PRO A 6 31.14 3.49 -45.32
CA PRO A 6 30.50 4.40 -46.27
C PRO A 6 29.61 5.38 -45.51
N LEU A 7 29.69 6.65 -45.84
CA LEU A 7 28.79 7.67 -45.34
C LEU A 7 27.34 7.32 -45.74
N ALA A 8 26.42 7.26 -44.78
CA ALA A 8 25.02 7.08 -45.06
C ALA A 8 24.48 8.32 -45.79
N THR A 9 23.84 8.09 -46.94
CA THR A 9 23.04 9.12 -47.62
C THR A 9 21.56 8.96 -47.18
N LYS A 10 20.73 9.99 -47.43
CA LYS A 10 19.29 9.95 -47.11
C LYS A 10 18.59 8.70 -47.63
N ASP A 11 19.04 8.17 -48.75
CA ASP A 11 18.44 6.98 -49.39
C ASP A 11 19.02 5.64 -48.90
N THR A 12 20.09 5.67 -48.10
CA THR A 12 20.79 4.48 -47.57
C THR A 12 20.88 4.41 -46.05
N GLU A 13 20.24 5.35 -45.34
CA GLU A 13 20.16 5.35 -43.89
C GLU A 13 19.31 4.19 -43.36
N PRO A 14 19.65 3.63 -42.18
CA PRO A 14 18.76 2.77 -41.44
C PRO A 14 17.40 3.39 -41.17
N ILE A 15 16.35 2.59 -41.22
CA ILE A 15 14.95 3.01 -41.10
C ILE A 15 14.40 2.52 -39.76
N LEU A 16 13.86 3.44 -38.96
CA LEU A 16 13.06 3.11 -37.78
C LEU A 16 11.62 2.79 -38.26
N GLU A 17 11.28 1.49 -38.31
CA GLU A 17 10.01 1.01 -38.81
C GLU A 17 8.91 1.08 -37.76
N TYR A 18 9.26 0.80 -36.50
CA TYR A 18 8.34 0.83 -35.38
C TYR A 18 9.00 1.31 -34.12
N ILE A 19 8.29 2.13 -33.38
CA ILE A 19 8.61 2.52 -32.02
C ILE A 19 7.34 2.88 -31.28
N ASN A 20 7.22 2.46 -30.00
CA ASN A 20 6.06 2.76 -29.16
C ASN A 20 6.24 3.99 -28.26
N ILE A 21 7.17 4.87 -28.58
CA ILE A 21 7.40 6.13 -27.90
C ILE A 21 7.29 7.31 -28.87
N LYS A 22 6.86 8.46 -28.38
CA LYS A 22 6.80 9.72 -29.16
C LYS A 22 7.56 10.81 -28.44
N ASP A 23 8.11 11.75 -29.18
CA ASP A 23 8.72 12.94 -28.59
C ASP A 23 7.67 13.74 -27.81
N GLY A 24 8.02 14.17 -26.60
CA GLY A 24 7.11 14.84 -25.66
C GLY A 24 6.11 13.94 -24.96
N MET A 25 6.20 12.60 -25.08
CA MET A 25 5.27 11.68 -24.42
C MET A 25 5.35 11.78 -22.91
N ASP A 26 4.18 11.87 -22.25
CA ASP A 26 4.05 11.72 -20.79
C ASP A 26 3.93 10.23 -20.42
N ILE A 27 4.76 9.79 -19.47
CA ILE A 27 4.80 8.42 -18.95
C ILE A 27 4.54 8.47 -17.45
N ASN A 28 3.52 7.77 -16.98
CA ASN A 28 3.22 7.63 -15.56
C ASN A 28 3.86 6.34 -15.01
N GLY A 29 4.86 6.49 -14.15
CA GLY A 29 5.57 5.38 -13.50
C GLY A 29 7.06 5.31 -13.84
N GLU A 30 7.83 4.70 -12.95
CA GLU A 30 9.30 4.61 -13.00
C GLU A 30 9.84 3.80 -14.18
N THR A 31 9.04 2.92 -14.75
CA THR A 31 9.48 2.00 -15.79
C THR A 31 8.64 2.10 -17.05
N PHE A 32 9.29 1.92 -18.20
CA PHE A 32 8.61 1.84 -19.49
C PHE A 32 9.25 0.77 -20.37
N THR A 33 8.44 -0.05 -20.99
CA THR A 33 8.93 -1.03 -21.96
C THR A 33 8.93 -0.44 -23.35
N LEU A 34 10.15 -0.17 -23.86
CA LEU A 34 10.39 0.34 -25.21
C LEU A 34 10.50 -0.81 -26.21
N TYR A 35 9.77 -0.73 -27.30
CA TYR A 35 9.85 -1.66 -28.42
C TYR A 35 10.35 -0.95 -29.68
N ILE A 36 11.36 -1.56 -30.35
CA ILE A 36 11.97 -1.01 -31.55
C ILE A 36 11.91 -2.06 -32.68
N GLY A 37 11.39 -1.66 -33.81
CA GLY A 37 11.52 -2.36 -35.09
C GLY A 37 12.34 -1.51 -36.06
N ALA A 38 13.38 -2.09 -36.65
CA ALA A 38 14.30 -1.39 -37.53
C ALA A 38 14.74 -2.26 -38.71
N LYS A 39 15.03 -1.62 -39.83
CA LYS A 39 15.54 -2.26 -41.05
C LYS A 39 16.57 -1.39 -41.75
N ASP A 40 17.37 -2.00 -42.62
CA ASP A 40 18.23 -1.25 -43.53
C ASP A 40 17.44 -0.77 -44.78
N TYR A 41 18.11 -0.03 -45.65
CA TYR A 41 17.49 0.49 -46.89
C TYR A 41 17.13 -0.59 -47.94
N LYS A 42 17.55 -1.85 -47.72
CA LYS A 42 17.24 -3.02 -48.56
C LYS A 42 16.17 -3.92 -47.88
N ASP A 43 15.50 -3.40 -46.91
CA ASP A 43 14.47 -4.10 -46.12
C ASP A 43 15.01 -5.27 -45.25
N ASN A 44 16.33 -5.40 -45.05
CA ASN A 44 16.87 -6.38 -44.13
C ASN A 44 16.69 -5.89 -42.69
N ARG A 45 16.16 -6.75 -41.85
CA ARG A 45 15.93 -6.41 -40.44
C ARG A 45 17.24 -6.12 -39.70
N ILE A 46 17.25 -5.06 -38.89
CA ILE A 46 18.29 -4.75 -37.93
C ILE A 46 17.88 -5.36 -36.56
N TYR A 47 18.76 -6.21 -36.03
CA TYR A 47 18.56 -6.89 -34.77
C TYR A 47 19.20 -6.12 -33.60
N TYR A 48 19.15 -6.70 -32.39
CA TYR A 48 19.64 -6.09 -31.14
C TYR A 48 21.11 -5.65 -31.19
N ASP A 49 21.94 -6.29 -31.98
CA ASP A 49 23.36 -5.98 -32.17
C ASP A 49 23.60 -4.69 -33.02
N GLY A 50 22.63 -4.35 -33.86
CA GLY A 50 22.57 -3.12 -34.64
C GLY A 50 21.76 -2.00 -33.99
N ILE A 51 21.18 -2.20 -32.79
CA ILE A 51 20.39 -1.19 -32.09
C ILE A 51 21.02 -0.84 -30.76
N GLU A 52 21.52 0.39 -30.64
CA GLU A 52 21.99 0.92 -29.36
C GLU A 52 21.00 1.93 -28.80
N VAL A 53 20.61 1.74 -27.54
CA VAL A 53 19.71 2.63 -26.82
C VAL A 53 20.44 3.25 -25.64
N LYS A 54 20.34 4.57 -25.50
CA LYS A 54 20.82 5.30 -24.32
C LYS A 54 19.68 6.09 -23.71
N LEU A 55 19.57 6.00 -22.39
CA LEU A 55 18.67 6.80 -21.58
C LEU A 55 19.51 7.72 -20.70
N ASN A 56 19.29 9.03 -20.79
CA ASN A 56 20.07 10.06 -20.08
C ASN A 56 21.58 9.85 -20.21
N GLY A 57 22.04 9.48 -21.43
CA GLY A 57 23.44 9.22 -21.76
C GLY A 57 23.97 7.84 -21.35
N LYS A 58 23.23 7.04 -20.58
CA LYS A 58 23.63 5.70 -20.16
C LYS A 58 23.07 4.63 -21.11
N LYS A 59 23.94 3.73 -21.57
CA LYS A 59 23.55 2.60 -22.44
C LYS A 59 22.63 1.63 -21.70
N ILE A 60 21.53 1.24 -22.36
CA ILE A 60 20.54 0.28 -21.87
C ILE A 60 20.72 -1.04 -22.62
N GLN A 61 20.74 -2.15 -21.90
CA GLN A 61 20.79 -3.48 -22.49
C GLN A 61 19.39 -3.91 -22.95
N TYR A 62 19.32 -4.57 -24.10
CA TYR A 62 18.08 -5.18 -24.53
C TYR A 62 17.65 -6.33 -23.58
N ARG A 63 16.37 -6.59 -23.50
CA ARG A 63 15.80 -7.65 -22.65
C ARG A 63 15.37 -8.88 -23.45
N TRP A 64 14.82 -8.64 -24.62
CA TRP A 64 14.38 -9.71 -25.54
C TRP A 64 14.39 -9.20 -26.98
N SER A 65 14.43 -10.16 -27.93
CA SER A 65 14.35 -9.88 -29.35
C SER A 65 13.42 -10.90 -30.00
N ALA A 66 12.23 -10.43 -30.42
CA ALA A 66 11.22 -11.20 -31.15
C ALA A 66 10.82 -10.41 -32.41
N LYS A 67 9.52 -10.14 -32.62
CA LYS A 67 9.08 -9.24 -33.69
C LYS A 67 9.71 -7.84 -33.57
N TYR A 68 9.89 -7.36 -32.33
CA TYR A 68 10.58 -6.12 -31.99
C TYR A 68 11.68 -6.41 -30.98
N VAL A 69 12.67 -5.52 -30.89
CA VAL A 69 13.68 -5.56 -29.82
C VAL A 69 13.14 -4.76 -28.65
N GLY A 70 13.11 -5.36 -27.46
CA GLY A 70 12.56 -4.79 -26.23
C GLY A 70 13.61 -4.34 -25.23
N TYR A 71 13.41 -3.16 -24.69
CA TYR A 71 14.25 -2.52 -23.66
C TYR A 71 13.38 -2.14 -22.47
N LEU A 72 13.85 -2.38 -21.25
CA LEU A 72 13.24 -1.83 -20.05
C LEU A 72 13.96 -0.54 -19.68
N LEU A 73 13.26 0.58 -19.78
CA LEU A 73 13.76 1.89 -19.39
C LEU A 73 13.39 2.13 -17.92
N ASN A 74 14.38 2.49 -17.09
CA ASN A 74 14.16 3.01 -15.73
C ASN A 74 14.24 4.54 -15.82
N LEU A 75 13.10 5.18 -15.79
CA LEU A 75 12.96 6.62 -15.99
C LEU A 75 13.23 7.37 -14.68
N GLN A 76 13.80 8.55 -14.81
CA GLN A 76 13.86 9.51 -13.70
C GLN A 76 12.62 10.40 -13.73
N ASN A 77 12.18 10.84 -12.56
CA ASN A 77 11.11 11.81 -12.48
C ASN A 77 11.49 13.11 -13.21
N GLY A 78 10.61 13.63 -14.05
CA GLY A 78 10.88 14.78 -14.92
C GLY A 78 11.24 14.38 -16.35
N ILE A 79 12.13 15.15 -17.00
CA ILE A 79 12.50 14.96 -18.42
C ILE A 79 13.60 13.91 -18.55
N ASN A 80 13.35 12.92 -19.40
CA ASN A 80 14.33 11.90 -19.79
C ASN A 80 14.68 12.06 -21.26
N ASN A 81 15.97 11.95 -21.59
CA ASN A 81 16.48 12.01 -22.95
C ASN A 81 16.79 10.58 -23.43
N LEU A 82 16.14 10.16 -24.49
CA LEU A 82 16.32 8.86 -25.13
C LEU A 82 17.07 9.07 -26.46
N GLU A 83 18.16 8.35 -26.64
CA GLU A 83 18.92 8.28 -27.88
C GLU A 83 18.88 6.85 -28.42
N ILE A 84 18.52 6.68 -29.68
CA ILE A 84 18.49 5.39 -30.38
C ILE A 84 19.38 5.49 -31.61
N LYS A 85 20.45 4.71 -31.64
CA LYS A 85 21.32 4.58 -32.79
C LYS A 85 21.06 3.25 -33.49
N LEU A 86 20.64 3.32 -34.74
CA LEU A 86 20.48 2.17 -35.61
C LEU A 86 21.73 2.05 -36.48
N THR A 87 22.31 0.86 -36.57
CA THR A 87 23.52 0.59 -37.39
C THR A 87 23.26 -0.64 -38.24
N ASP A 88 23.43 -0.56 -39.55
CA ASP A 88 23.29 -1.71 -40.45
C ASP A 88 24.57 -2.57 -40.51
N ASN A 89 24.53 -3.68 -41.23
CA ASN A 89 25.63 -4.61 -41.38
C ASN A 89 26.85 -4.07 -42.16
N GLN A 90 26.71 -2.90 -42.79
CA GLN A 90 27.78 -2.19 -43.47
C GLN A 90 28.37 -1.03 -42.64
N GLY A 91 27.83 -0.83 -41.43
CA GLY A 91 28.28 0.21 -40.49
C GLY A 91 27.65 1.58 -40.71
N ARG A 92 26.70 1.73 -41.68
CA ARG A 92 25.94 2.97 -41.81
C ARG A 92 24.97 3.10 -40.64
N TYR A 93 24.83 4.30 -40.14
CA TYR A 93 23.99 4.50 -38.97
C TYR A 93 23.11 5.74 -39.06
N LYS A 94 22.04 5.74 -38.25
CA LYS A 94 21.18 6.89 -38.01
C LYS A 94 20.85 6.98 -36.52
N VAL A 95 20.78 8.21 -36.00
CA VAL A 95 20.45 8.47 -34.60
C VAL A 95 19.08 9.15 -34.53
N PHE A 96 18.26 8.67 -33.60
CA PHE A 96 16.96 9.23 -33.27
C PHE A 96 16.99 9.68 -31.82
N THR A 97 16.43 10.82 -31.52
CA THR A 97 16.35 11.36 -30.16
C THR A 97 14.91 11.66 -29.79
N TYR A 98 14.55 11.36 -28.55
CA TYR A 98 13.23 11.63 -27.98
C TYR A 98 13.41 12.22 -26.59
N LYS A 99 12.55 13.17 -26.23
CA LYS A 99 12.38 13.65 -24.87
C LYS A 99 11.05 13.10 -24.35
N VAL A 100 11.09 12.43 -23.23
CA VAL A 100 9.87 11.94 -22.58
C VAL A 100 9.79 12.51 -21.16
N LYS A 101 8.61 12.87 -20.75
CA LYS A 101 8.34 13.35 -19.39
C LYS A 101 7.83 12.18 -18.57
N CYS A 102 8.50 11.91 -17.47
CA CYS A 102 8.07 10.92 -16.52
C CYS A 102 7.51 11.59 -15.27
N THR A 103 6.38 11.09 -14.78
CA THR A 103 5.79 11.58 -13.53
C THR A 103 5.46 10.38 -12.64
N TYR A 104 6.09 10.35 -11.48
CA TYR A 104 5.78 9.41 -10.41
C TYR A 104 6.15 10.03 -9.06
N ILE A 105 5.59 9.45 -8.01
CA ILE A 105 5.90 9.84 -6.63
C ILE A 105 6.81 8.76 -6.05
N ASP A 106 7.99 9.16 -5.56
CA ASP A 106 8.93 8.22 -4.94
C ASP A 106 8.32 7.59 -3.68
N GLN A 107 8.57 6.30 -3.49
CA GLN A 107 8.29 5.61 -2.24
C GLN A 107 8.95 6.37 -1.07
N GLY A 108 8.20 6.53 0.03
CA GLY A 108 8.69 7.28 1.17
C GLY A 108 8.59 8.81 1.07
N THR A 109 8.01 9.36 -0.02
CA THR A 109 7.65 10.79 -0.06
C THR A 109 6.48 11.06 0.89
N VAL A 110 6.61 12.06 1.76
CA VAL A 110 5.50 12.52 2.61
C VAL A 110 4.42 13.14 1.73
N ILE A 111 3.22 12.57 1.76
CA ILE A 111 2.06 13.02 0.97
C ILE A 111 0.98 13.68 1.80
N GLY A 112 1.13 13.71 3.11
CA GLY A 112 0.17 14.31 4.03
C GLY A 112 0.41 13.87 5.47
N THR A 113 -0.57 14.09 6.33
CA THR A 113 -0.56 13.70 7.74
C THR A 113 -1.90 13.13 8.15
N ALA A 114 -1.92 12.15 9.05
CA ALA A 114 -3.12 11.65 9.70
C ALA A 114 -3.04 11.86 11.21
N ARG A 115 -4.19 11.75 11.88
CA ARG A 115 -4.26 11.64 13.34
C ARG A 115 -4.71 10.22 13.70
N VAL A 116 -3.92 9.55 14.52
CA VAL A 116 -4.24 8.22 15.03
C VAL A 116 -4.58 8.33 16.51
N SER A 117 -5.68 7.70 16.90
CA SER A 117 -6.10 7.60 18.31
C SER A 117 -6.61 6.20 18.61
N ILE A 118 -6.62 5.83 19.89
CA ILE A 118 -7.06 4.51 20.35
C ILE A 118 -7.98 4.70 21.54
N ASP A 119 -9.11 4.06 21.55
CA ASP A 119 -10.02 4.04 22.69
C ASP A 119 -10.52 2.62 23.06
N ALA A 120 -10.84 2.47 24.35
CA ALA A 120 -11.53 1.32 24.92
C ALA A 120 -12.65 1.80 25.86
N LYS A 121 -13.46 2.73 25.35
CA LYS A 121 -14.56 3.36 26.12
C LYS A 121 -15.61 2.33 26.53
N VAL A 122 -15.84 1.33 25.71
CA VAL A 122 -16.81 0.25 25.96
C VAL A 122 -16.58 -0.50 27.26
N ILE A 123 -15.33 -0.51 27.75
CA ILE A 123 -14.96 -1.10 29.04
C ILE A 123 -14.46 -0.03 30.05
N HIS A 124 -14.87 1.21 29.87
CA HIS A 124 -14.57 2.36 30.72
C HIS A 124 -13.10 2.76 30.84
N LEU A 125 -12.21 2.30 29.99
CA LEU A 125 -10.81 2.75 30.00
C LEU A 125 -10.60 4.08 29.26
N GLY A 126 -11.62 4.56 28.57
CA GLY A 126 -11.57 5.84 27.88
C GLY A 126 -10.61 5.85 26.68
N VAL A 127 -9.93 6.98 26.49
CA VAL A 127 -8.94 7.17 25.42
C VAL A 127 -7.59 6.67 25.90
N LEU A 128 -7.08 5.61 25.28
CA LEU A 128 -5.75 5.04 25.58
C LEU A 128 -4.65 5.87 24.91
N LEU A 129 -4.76 6.11 23.61
CA LEU A 129 -3.86 6.99 22.88
C LEU A 129 -4.65 8.22 22.40
N LYS A 130 -4.27 9.39 22.91
CA LYS A 130 -4.81 10.67 22.41
C LYS A 130 -4.42 10.87 20.95
N PRO A 131 -5.20 11.64 20.15
CA PRO A 131 -4.90 11.87 18.75
C PRO A 131 -3.44 12.31 18.54
N LYS A 132 -2.63 11.43 17.97
CA LYS A 132 -1.23 11.64 17.62
C LYS A 132 -1.12 11.90 16.12
N LYS A 133 -0.54 13.05 15.75
CA LYS A 133 -0.26 13.39 14.37
C LYS A 133 0.94 12.59 13.86
N VAL A 134 0.80 11.97 12.71
CA VAL A 134 1.86 11.21 12.03
C VAL A 134 1.88 11.52 10.55
N ASP A 135 3.05 11.46 9.93
CA ASP A 135 3.20 11.63 8.49
C ASP A 135 2.65 10.41 7.74
N ILE A 136 2.08 10.67 6.57
CA ILE A 136 1.68 9.66 5.59
C ILE A 136 2.71 9.68 4.47
N TYR A 137 3.32 8.54 4.19
CA TYR A 137 4.22 8.40 3.05
C TYR A 137 3.48 7.77 1.87
N TYR A 138 3.93 8.09 0.67
CA TYR A 138 3.39 7.47 -0.54
C TYR A 138 3.54 5.95 -0.48
N GLY A 139 2.44 5.25 -0.66
CA GLY A 139 2.37 3.80 -0.55
C GLY A 139 1.89 3.27 0.80
N ASP A 140 1.87 4.10 1.86
CA ASP A 140 1.38 3.68 3.17
C ASP A 140 -0.04 3.10 3.13
N SER A 141 -0.26 2.16 4.03
CA SER A 141 -1.58 1.70 4.48
C SER A 141 -1.96 2.36 5.81
N ALA A 142 -3.20 2.17 6.26
CA ALA A 142 -3.58 2.59 7.62
C ALA A 142 -2.79 1.81 8.69
N ALA A 143 -2.35 0.58 8.40
CA ALA A 143 -1.51 -0.19 9.31
C ALA A 143 -0.11 0.44 9.45
N ASP A 144 0.51 0.93 8.36
CA ASP A 144 1.80 1.65 8.44
C ASP A 144 1.68 2.92 9.30
N VAL A 145 0.59 3.67 9.13
CA VAL A 145 0.31 4.87 9.90
C VAL A 145 0.03 4.53 11.38
N PHE A 146 -0.67 3.42 11.66
CA PHE A 146 -0.89 2.92 13.01
C PHE A 146 0.43 2.53 13.68
N GLU A 147 1.28 1.70 13.06
CA GLU A 147 2.58 1.32 13.60
C GLU A 147 3.43 2.54 13.95
N ARG A 148 3.47 3.53 13.04
CA ARG A 148 4.17 4.80 13.27
C ARG A 148 3.59 5.60 14.43
N ALA A 149 2.28 5.52 14.67
CA ALA A 149 1.66 6.15 15.83
C ALA A 149 1.99 5.45 17.13
N MET A 150 2.16 4.12 17.09
CA MET A 150 2.53 3.31 18.26
C MET A 150 3.98 3.53 18.67
N ASP A 151 4.85 3.90 17.73
CA ASP A 151 6.26 4.19 18.05
C ASP A 151 6.37 5.31 19.10
N GLY A 152 7.12 5.04 20.17
CA GLY A 152 7.31 5.95 21.30
C GLY A 152 6.02 6.27 22.09
N SER A 153 4.91 5.54 21.89
CA SER A 153 3.65 5.76 22.59
C SER A 153 3.63 5.21 24.04
N GLY A 154 4.56 4.30 24.34
CA GLY A 154 4.57 3.54 25.60
C GLY A 154 3.61 2.34 25.58
N PHE A 155 2.96 2.05 24.46
CA PHE A 155 2.21 0.83 24.24
C PHE A 155 2.99 -0.16 23.39
N THR A 156 2.73 -1.45 23.58
CA THR A 156 3.09 -2.54 22.69
C THR A 156 1.83 -3.03 21.96
N PHE A 157 2.00 -3.79 20.89
CA PHE A 157 0.90 -4.48 20.21
C PHE A 157 1.37 -5.79 19.62
N THR A 158 0.43 -6.70 19.37
CA THR A 158 0.64 -7.91 18.57
C THR A 158 -0.33 -7.91 17.39
N ASN A 159 0.12 -8.49 16.28
CA ASN A 159 -0.68 -8.60 15.07
C ASN A 159 -0.28 -9.84 14.28
N THR A 160 -1.17 -10.30 13.42
CA THR A 160 -0.84 -11.20 12.32
C THR A 160 -0.80 -10.44 10.99
N GLY A 161 -0.21 -11.05 9.96
CA GLY A 161 0.00 -10.39 8.66
C GLY A 161 1.08 -9.32 8.71
N THR A 162 1.06 -8.44 7.71
CA THR A 162 1.97 -7.30 7.59
C THR A 162 1.18 -6.02 7.26
N THR A 163 1.81 -4.86 7.39
CA THR A 163 1.18 -3.59 7.01
C THR A 163 0.76 -3.54 5.54
N GLY A 164 1.45 -4.29 4.68
CA GLY A 164 1.14 -4.40 3.25
C GLY A 164 0.04 -5.39 2.90
N THR A 165 -0.24 -6.37 3.76
CA THR A 165 -1.26 -7.40 3.51
C THR A 165 -1.70 -8.12 4.78
N GLY A 166 -3.02 -8.25 4.95
CA GLY A 166 -3.63 -9.07 5.98
C GLY A 166 -3.34 -8.64 7.41
N PHE A 167 -3.03 -7.35 7.64
CA PHE A 167 -2.78 -6.84 8.98
C PHE A 167 -4.02 -7.00 9.85
N TYR A 168 -3.88 -7.75 10.93
CA TYR A 168 -4.91 -7.96 11.93
C TYR A 168 -4.34 -7.68 13.32
N LEU A 169 -4.88 -6.68 14.00
CA LEU A 169 -4.47 -6.26 15.34
C LEU A 169 -5.07 -7.20 16.38
N GLU A 170 -4.23 -7.99 17.05
CA GLU A 170 -4.63 -8.96 18.06
C GLU A 170 -4.72 -8.36 19.46
N SER A 171 -3.72 -7.57 19.85
CA SER A 171 -3.67 -6.98 21.19
C SER A 171 -2.97 -5.62 21.22
N ILE A 172 -3.29 -4.84 22.26
CA ILE A 172 -2.54 -3.64 22.67
C ILE A 172 -2.20 -3.82 24.15
N GLY A 173 -0.90 -3.67 24.50
CA GLY A 173 -0.38 -3.91 25.83
C GLY A 173 0.31 -2.70 26.45
N ARG A 174 0.20 -2.63 27.78
CA ARG A 174 0.96 -1.76 28.66
C ARG A 174 0.75 -2.23 30.10
N PRO A 175 1.77 -2.22 31.00
CA PRO A 175 1.58 -2.62 32.38
C PRO A 175 0.36 -1.96 33.03
N GLY A 176 -0.58 -2.76 33.52
CA GLY A 176 -1.80 -2.31 34.16
C GLY A 176 -2.80 -1.63 33.24
N ILE A 177 -2.77 -1.88 31.93
CA ILE A 177 -3.70 -1.27 30.94
C ILE A 177 -5.16 -1.47 31.34
N LEU A 178 -5.50 -2.62 31.93
CA LEU A 178 -6.87 -2.96 32.33
C LEU A 178 -7.26 -2.48 33.75
N LYS A 179 -6.41 -1.71 34.43
CA LYS A 179 -6.76 -1.22 35.76
C LYS A 179 -8.01 -0.32 35.71
N GLY A 180 -9.06 -0.75 36.41
CA GLY A 180 -10.33 0.00 36.53
C GLY A 180 -11.35 -0.30 35.41
N TRP A 181 -11.11 -1.30 34.57
CA TRP A 181 -12.09 -1.74 33.59
C TRP A 181 -13.42 -2.12 34.24
N LYS A 182 -14.49 -1.98 33.52
CA LYS A 182 -15.83 -2.50 33.87
C LYS A 182 -16.70 -2.61 32.62
N ILE A 183 -17.69 -3.47 32.68
CA ILE A 183 -18.71 -3.61 31.63
C ILE A 183 -20.03 -3.22 32.25
N ASP A 184 -20.77 -2.30 31.64
CA ASP A 184 -22.07 -1.87 32.12
C ASP A 184 -23.11 -3.00 32.06
N ASP A 185 -23.99 -3.09 33.06
CA ASP A 185 -25.00 -4.14 33.12
C ASP A 185 -25.97 -4.07 31.93
N LYS A 186 -26.23 -2.88 31.42
CA LYS A 186 -27.06 -2.70 30.23
C LYS A 186 -26.37 -3.33 29.01
N LEU A 187 -25.04 -3.14 28.84
CA LEU A 187 -24.28 -3.77 27.76
C LEU A 187 -24.20 -5.29 27.93
N LYS A 188 -24.01 -5.78 29.16
CA LYS A 188 -24.06 -7.23 29.44
C LYS A 188 -25.38 -7.85 28.98
N LYS A 189 -26.49 -7.18 29.27
CA LYS A 189 -27.82 -7.61 28.84
C LYS A 189 -27.95 -7.64 27.32
N GLU A 190 -27.51 -6.59 26.62
CA GLU A 190 -27.53 -6.54 25.15
C GLU A 190 -26.70 -7.68 24.52
N ILE A 191 -25.51 -7.96 25.06
CA ILE A 191 -24.63 -9.05 24.60
C ILE A 191 -25.32 -10.41 24.80
N GLN A 192 -25.96 -10.64 25.97
CA GLN A 192 -26.63 -11.89 26.25
C GLN A 192 -27.90 -12.08 25.40
N GLU A 193 -28.68 -11.03 25.20
CA GLU A 193 -29.89 -11.06 24.34
C GLU A 193 -29.50 -11.30 22.86
N ASP A 194 -28.34 -10.86 22.45
CA ASP A 194 -27.76 -11.11 21.11
C ASP A 194 -27.22 -12.54 20.95
N GLY A 195 -27.16 -13.32 22.03
CA GLY A 195 -26.69 -14.70 22.04
C GLY A 195 -25.17 -14.83 22.06
N LEU A 196 -24.42 -13.73 22.26
CA LEU A 196 -22.99 -13.76 22.42
C LEU A 196 -22.62 -14.23 23.84
N GLN A 197 -21.48 -14.90 23.95
CA GLN A 197 -21.02 -15.49 25.20
C GLN A 197 -19.87 -14.70 25.81
N PHE A 198 -19.93 -14.51 27.12
CA PHE A 198 -18.81 -14.01 27.89
C PHE A 198 -17.78 -15.11 28.12
N ASN A 199 -16.50 -14.75 28.01
CA ASN A 199 -15.39 -15.63 28.32
C ASN A 199 -15.15 -15.62 29.84
N ILE A 200 -15.75 -16.58 30.52
CA ILE A 200 -15.68 -16.73 31.96
C ILE A 200 -14.95 -18.07 32.26
N ASP A 201 -13.94 -18.00 33.11
CA ASP A 201 -13.28 -19.17 33.64
C ASP A 201 -14.25 -19.96 34.52
N PRO A 202 -14.60 -21.20 34.18
CA PRO A 202 -15.59 -21.99 34.93
C PRO A 202 -15.10 -22.36 36.33
N ALA A 203 -13.81 -22.33 36.60
CA ALA A 203 -13.25 -22.66 37.91
C ALA A 203 -13.34 -21.49 38.89
N THR A 204 -13.23 -20.26 38.39
CA THR A 204 -13.19 -19.04 39.23
C THR A 204 -14.43 -18.16 39.11
N GLY A 205 -15.23 -18.34 38.04
CA GLY A 205 -16.35 -17.46 37.73
C GLY A 205 -15.95 -16.05 37.27
N ASN A 206 -14.68 -15.82 37.02
CA ASN A 206 -14.15 -14.53 36.58
C ASN A 206 -14.02 -14.45 35.06
N TYR A 207 -14.05 -13.21 34.52
CA TYR A 207 -13.71 -12.97 33.13
C TYR A 207 -12.28 -13.37 32.85
N VAL A 208 -12.04 -13.91 31.64
CA VAL A 208 -10.69 -14.23 31.15
C VAL A 208 -10.12 -12.99 30.48
N TYR A 209 -8.98 -12.54 30.95
CA TYR A 209 -8.20 -11.41 30.42
C TYR A 209 -6.78 -11.38 31.01
N ASP A 210 -5.87 -10.65 30.39
CA ASP A 210 -4.57 -10.31 30.94
C ASP A 210 -4.55 -8.85 31.41
N MET A 211 -4.12 -8.58 32.66
CA MET A 211 -4.09 -7.24 33.23
C MET A 211 -3.22 -6.24 32.47
N ASP A 212 -2.22 -6.72 31.78
CA ASP A 212 -1.20 -5.92 31.06
C ASP A 212 -1.42 -5.89 29.54
N SER A 213 -2.45 -6.58 29.04
CA SER A 213 -2.80 -6.64 27.62
C SER A 213 -4.32 -6.61 27.43
N LEU A 214 -4.78 -5.85 26.46
CA LEU A 214 -6.15 -5.86 26.00
C LEU A 214 -6.20 -6.53 24.62
N SER A 215 -6.72 -7.76 24.59
CA SER A 215 -6.63 -8.65 23.44
C SER A 215 -8.00 -8.95 22.84
N GLU A 216 -7.99 -9.45 21.62
CA GLU A 216 -9.19 -10.09 21.06
C GLU A 216 -9.63 -11.25 21.98
N PHE A 217 -10.94 -11.47 22.03
CA PHE A 217 -11.59 -12.48 22.88
C PHE A 217 -11.46 -12.29 24.39
N ASP A 218 -10.81 -11.21 24.88
CA ASP A 218 -10.92 -10.84 26.28
C ASP A 218 -12.36 -10.50 26.63
N PHE A 219 -12.85 -10.97 27.77
CA PHE A 219 -14.21 -10.74 28.30
C PHE A 219 -15.35 -11.41 27.52
N CYS A 220 -15.33 -11.39 26.17
CA CYS A 220 -16.45 -11.82 25.33
C CYS A 220 -15.93 -12.41 24.01
N GLN A 221 -16.65 -13.38 23.47
CA GLN A 221 -16.31 -13.98 22.16
C GLN A 221 -16.30 -13.01 20.98
N GLY A 222 -17.01 -11.89 21.10
CA GLY A 222 -17.11 -10.85 20.08
C GLY A 222 -16.16 -9.67 20.30
N SER A 223 -15.28 -9.77 21.30
CA SER A 223 -14.36 -8.69 21.60
C SER A 223 -13.15 -8.68 20.67
N GLY A 224 -12.62 -7.49 20.48
CA GLY A 224 -11.42 -7.28 19.64
C GLY A 224 -11.27 -5.83 19.22
N TRP A 225 -10.34 -5.62 18.31
CA TRP A 225 -9.99 -4.31 17.79
C TRP A 225 -10.58 -4.10 16.40
N THR A 226 -11.17 -2.95 16.20
CA THR A 226 -11.63 -2.48 14.89
C THR A 226 -11.19 -1.04 14.67
N TYR A 227 -11.41 -0.51 13.46
CA TYR A 227 -11.05 0.87 13.19
C TYR A 227 -12.11 1.59 12.37
N CYS A 228 -12.13 2.91 12.51
CA CYS A 228 -12.89 3.79 11.66
C CYS A 228 -11.99 4.94 11.16
N VAL A 229 -12.36 5.50 10.02
CA VAL A 229 -11.69 6.67 9.45
C VAL A 229 -12.73 7.76 9.27
N ASN A 230 -12.45 8.93 9.85
CA ASN A 230 -13.36 10.08 9.83
C ASN A 230 -14.78 9.75 10.35
N GLY A 231 -14.85 8.83 11.33
CA GLY A 231 -16.10 8.37 11.93
C GLY A 231 -16.82 7.24 11.18
N GLU A 232 -16.29 6.77 10.06
CA GLU A 232 -16.86 5.65 9.29
C GLU A 232 -16.09 4.37 9.53
N PHE A 233 -16.75 3.32 9.97
CA PHE A 233 -16.17 1.97 10.07
C PHE A 233 -15.89 1.43 8.65
N LYS A 234 -14.74 0.80 8.47
CA LYS A 234 -14.36 0.22 7.19
C LYS A 234 -14.65 -1.29 7.18
N GLU A 235 -15.10 -1.79 6.03
CA GLU A 235 -15.44 -3.21 5.83
C GLU A 235 -14.21 -4.05 5.40
N TYR A 236 -13.03 -3.47 5.38
CA TYR A 236 -11.77 -4.09 4.99
C TYR A 236 -10.64 -3.74 5.95
N GLY A 237 -9.57 -4.53 5.91
CA GLY A 237 -8.47 -4.43 6.86
C GLY A 237 -7.65 -3.15 6.73
N MET A 238 -6.89 -2.82 7.78
CA MET A 238 -6.03 -1.63 7.82
C MET A 238 -4.93 -1.65 6.75
N SER A 239 -4.49 -2.83 6.30
CA SER A 239 -3.53 -2.98 5.20
C SER A 239 -4.07 -2.54 3.83
N GLU A 240 -5.40 -2.51 3.66
CA GLU A 240 -6.04 -2.17 2.40
C GLU A 240 -6.40 -0.68 2.30
N TYR A 241 -6.64 -0.02 3.44
CA TYR A 241 -6.96 1.41 3.45
C TYR A 241 -5.73 2.26 3.13
N LYS A 242 -5.84 3.14 2.13
CA LYS A 242 -4.80 4.11 1.77
C LYS A 242 -5.12 5.48 2.39
N PRO A 243 -4.38 5.89 3.43
CA PRO A 243 -4.64 7.14 4.15
C PRO A 243 -4.48 8.37 3.26
N LYS A 244 -5.27 9.41 3.57
CA LYS A 244 -5.24 10.70 2.91
C LYS A 244 -4.87 11.79 3.91
N ASP A 245 -4.35 12.92 3.40
CA ASP A 245 -4.05 14.07 4.25
C ASP A 245 -5.29 14.53 5.02
N GLY A 246 -5.12 14.70 6.32
CA GLY A 246 -6.17 15.11 7.25
C GLY A 246 -7.00 13.98 7.84
N ASP A 247 -6.79 12.71 7.47
CA ASP A 247 -7.56 11.58 8.01
C ASP A 247 -7.42 11.47 9.53
N ASN A 248 -8.55 11.15 10.17
CA ASN A 248 -8.62 10.77 11.57
C ASN A 248 -8.89 9.25 11.67
N ILE A 249 -7.87 8.48 12.00
CA ILE A 249 -7.93 7.03 12.16
C ILE A 249 -8.11 6.74 13.65
N LEU A 250 -9.25 6.16 14.00
CA LEU A 250 -9.58 5.79 15.37
C LEU A 250 -9.67 4.27 15.48
N ILE A 251 -8.77 3.68 16.26
CA ILE A 251 -8.77 2.28 16.61
C ILE A 251 -9.62 2.12 17.87
N ARG A 252 -10.59 1.20 17.87
CA ARG A 252 -11.56 1.04 18.94
C ARG A 252 -11.65 -0.40 19.40
N TYR A 253 -11.70 -0.57 20.71
CA TYR A 253 -12.06 -1.87 21.29
C TYR A 253 -13.57 -2.05 21.33
N THR A 254 -14.02 -3.25 20.99
CA THR A 254 -15.43 -3.67 21.00
C THR A 254 -15.57 -4.95 21.81
N LEU A 255 -16.74 -5.20 22.38
CA LEU A 255 -17.13 -6.48 22.99
C LEU A 255 -18.03 -7.32 22.09
N ALA A 256 -18.56 -6.74 21.01
CA ALA A 256 -19.62 -7.35 20.22
C ALA A 256 -19.46 -7.08 18.72
N TYR A 257 -18.28 -7.37 18.15
CA TYR A 257 -18.00 -7.23 16.70
C TYR A 257 -18.31 -5.83 16.14
N GLY A 258 -18.16 -4.78 16.94
CA GLY A 258 -18.43 -3.39 16.56
C GLY A 258 -19.86 -2.89 16.86
N LYS A 259 -20.79 -3.77 17.18
CA LYS A 259 -22.21 -3.43 17.39
C LYS A 259 -22.44 -2.47 18.57
N ASP A 260 -21.60 -2.56 19.60
CA ASP A 260 -21.63 -1.81 20.86
C ASP A 260 -20.93 -0.44 20.80
N ILE A 261 -20.24 -0.17 19.70
CA ILE A 261 -19.48 1.08 19.48
C ILE A 261 -20.01 1.90 18.29
N GLY A 262 -21.22 1.62 17.85
CA GLY A 262 -21.89 2.33 16.76
C GLY A 262 -21.60 1.81 15.36
N GLY A 263 -20.84 0.72 15.24
CA GLY A 263 -20.65 -0.05 14.01
C GLY A 263 -21.78 -1.07 13.81
N TYR A 264 -21.75 -1.71 12.65
CA TYR A 264 -22.49 -2.94 12.39
C TYR A 264 -21.61 -4.14 12.73
N ASN A 265 -22.11 -5.36 12.49
CA ASN A 265 -21.33 -6.58 12.67
C ASN A 265 -20.09 -6.57 11.77
N GLN A 266 -18.94 -6.20 12.33
CA GLN A 266 -17.66 -6.03 11.60
C GLN A 266 -16.97 -7.36 11.26
N SER A 267 -17.45 -8.49 11.80
CA SER A 267 -16.88 -9.81 11.50
C SER A 267 -17.25 -10.31 10.10
N GLY A 268 -18.20 -9.69 9.43
CA GLY A 268 -18.75 -10.18 8.16
C GLY A 268 -19.48 -11.53 8.28
N THR A 269 -19.71 -12.01 9.52
CA THR A 269 -20.37 -13.28 9.82
C THR A 269 -21.61 -13.04 10.67
N SER A 270 -22.59 -13.96 10.60
CA SER A 270 -23.83 -13.86 11.35
C SER A 270 -23.66 -14.31 12.81
N TYR A 271 -22.74 -13.69 13.57
CA TYR A 271 -22.65 -13.91 15.00
C TYR A 271 -23.69 -13.07 15.72
N GLY A 272 -24.54 -13.74 16.53
CA GLY A 272 -25.66 -13.11 17.22
C GLY A 272 -26.85 -12.84 16.30
N ILE A 273 -27.90 -12.22 16.86
CA ILE A 273 -29.17 -11.93 16.18
C ILE A 273 -29.38 -10.44 15.89
N LYS A 274 -28.54 -9.56 16.47
CA LYS A 274 -28.62 -8.11 16.28
C LYS A 274 -27.49 -7.68 15.34
N ASP A 275 -27.79 -6.78 14.43
CA ASP A 275 -26.76 -6.15 13.57
C ASP A 275 -26.07 -4.98 14.28
N LYS A 276 -26.79 -4.30 15.17
CA LYS A 276 -26.33 -3.14 15.93
C LYS A 276 -27.02 -3.11 17.29
N TYR A 277 -26.32 -2.55 18.30
CA TYR A 277 -26.88 -2.32 19.61
C TYR A 277 -27.48 -0.91 19.72
N ASP A 278 -28.46 -0.77 20.61
CA ASP A 278 -29.09 0.52 20.94
C ASP A 278 -28.18 1.41 21.78
N ILE A 279 -27.16 0.79 22.42
CA ILE A 279 -26.15 1.48 23.22
C ILE A 279 -24.92 1.73 22.37
N THR A 280 -24.40 2.96 22.37
CA THR A 280 -23.16 3.34 21.68
C THR A 280 -22.20 3.98 22.67
N TYR A 281 -20.95 3.48 22.71
CA TYR A 281 -19.86 3.93 23.59
C TYR A 281 -18.82 4.78 22.86
#